data_ebc448ec6dec30cf2f881e37ed781024
#
_entry.id   ebc448ec6dec30cf2f881e37ed781024
#
_cell.length_a   1.000
_cell.length_b   1.000
_cell.length_c   1.000
_cell.angle_alpha   90.00
_cell.angle_beta   90.00
_cell.angle_gamma   90.00
#
_symmetry.space_group_name_H-M   'P 1'
#
loop_
_entity.id
_entity.type
_entity.pdbx_description
1 polymer ?
#
loop_
_entity_poly.entity_id
_entity_poly.type
_entity_poly.pdbx_seq_one_letter_code
_entity_poly.pdbx_strand_id
1 'polypeptide(L)'
;KAVYPKATFTSNMRAILPNAPWVNAEEKAAAEKFIDYLRSPQVQTIATELGLRPGIPGIPLGAKFSPEFGVNPQAKYDSLRPPQPEVVEVMLKSWQEVVKKPSLVVVVVDSSGSMEGEKLPAVQRTLQTYVNSLGPKEQIALIDFDRDIRSPVLVNGTPEGKDKGMEFINSLEAGGGTRLYDAAISARNWLGENLRKDAINAVLILTDGDDTISETSLEQLKQELQKSGFNSDQRIAFFTVGYGDEREFNPEALKTIAELNGGYYSKGDPESISKLMSNLQLEF
;
A
#
# COMPACT_ATOMS: atom_id res chain seq x y z
N LYS A 1 13.68 -19.40 -4.50
CA LYS A 1 14.05 -20.21 -5.69
C LYS A 1 13.16 -19.80 -6.84
N ALA A 2 13.74 -19.38 -7.98
CA ALA A 2 12.98 -19.01 -9.16
C ALA A 2 12.24 -20.23 -9.76
N VAL A 3 11.01 -20.01 -10.21
CA VAL A 3 10.21 -21.02 -10.92
C VAL A 3 10.11 -20.59 -12.37
N TYR A 4 10.37 -21.52 -13.27
CA TYR A 4 10.38 -21.28 -14.71
C TYR A 4 9.23 -22.07 -15.37
N PRO A 5 8.06 -21.45 -15.58
CA PRO A 5 6.98 -22.07 -16.33
C PRO A 5 7.39 -22.29 -17.80
N LYS A 6 6.71 -23.19 -18.49
CA LYS A 6 6.97 -23.46 -19.92
C LYS A 6 6.82 -22.21 -20.78
N ALA A 7 5.87 -21.34 -20.42
CA ALA A 7 5.62 -20.06 -21.08
C ALA A 7 5.38 -18.97 -20.03
N THR A 8 5.88 -17.76 -20.28
CA THR A 8 5.73 -16.62 -19.39
C THR A 8 5.77 -15.31 -20.15
N PHE A 9 5.32 -14.25 -19.51
CA PHE A 9 5.50 -12.91 -20.04
C PHE A 9 6.93 -12.45 -19.84
N THR A 10 7.48 -11.77 -20.85
CA THR A 10 8.77 -11.10 -20.77
C THR A 10 8.57 -9.59 -20.88
N SER A 11 9.26 -8.85 -20.05
CA SER A 11 9.28 -7.38 -20.11
C SER A 11 10.67 -6.92 -20.54
N ASN A 12 10.69 -6.06 -21.54
CA ASN A 12 11.91 -5.39 -22.00
C ASN A 12 11.87 -3.94 -21.53
N MET A 13 12.87 -3.52 -20.76
CA MET A 13 13.05 -2.11 -20.45
C MET A 13 13.47 -1.38 -21.71
N ARG A 14 12.68 -0.41 -22.13
CA ARG A 14 12.93 0.38 -23.34
C ARG A 14 13.14 1.84 -22.96
N ALA A 15 14.22 2.42 -23.47
CA ALA A 15 14.35 3.87 -23.50
C ALA A 15 13.57 4.41 -24.71
N ILE A 16 12.72 5.40 -24.50
CA ILE A 16 11.92 6.02 -25.55
C ILE A 16 12.27 7.50 -25.61
N LEU A 17 12.63 7.96 -26.79
CA LEU A 17 12.81 9.39 -27.08
C LEU A 17 11.56 9.86 -27.81
N PRO A 18 10.70 10.68 -27.16
CA PRO A 18 9.50 11.17 -27.82
C PRO A 18 9.82 12.17 -28.92
N ASN A 19 9.14 12.04 -30.05
CA ASN A 19 9.17 13.05 -31.10
C ASN A 19 8.01 14.03 -30.88
N ALA A 20 8.24 15.01 -30.02
CA ALA A 20 7.19 15.93 -29.56
C ALA A 20 7.63 17.39 -29.74
N PRO A 21 6.69 18.34 -29.91
CA PRO A 21 7.01 19.76 -30.15
C PRO A 21 7.83 20.42 -29.03
N TRP A 22 7.80 19.90 -27.84
CA TRP A 22 8.57 20.41 -26.69
C TRP A 22 9.99 19.83 -26.60
N VAL A 23 10.37 18.88 -27.47
CA VAL A 23 11.73 18.31 -27.50
C VAL A 23 12.53 19.06 -28.57
N ASN A 24 13.47 19.88 -28.14
CA ASN A 24 14.35 20.61 -29.05
C ASN A 24 15.52 19.74 -29.57
N ALA A 25 16.28 20.25 -30.53
CA ALA A 25 17.37 19.52 -31.19
C ALA A 25 18.53 19.18 -30.23
N GLU A 26 18.83 20.03 -29.25
CA GLU A 26 19.90 19.82 -28.28
C GLU A 26 19.49 18.75 -27.26
N GLU A 27 18.27 18.80 -26.77
CA GLU A 27 17.69 17.78 -25.86
C GLU A 27 17.65 16.42 -26.56
N LYS A 28 17.24 16.39 -27.83
CA LYS A 28 17.26 15.19 -28.65
C LYS A 28 18.65 14.58 -28.75
N ALA A 29 19.63 15.40 -29.11
CA ALA A 29 21.01 14.96 -29.25
C ALA A 29 21.62 14.49 -27.93
N ALA A 30 21.29 15.13 -26.81
CA ALA A 30 21.70 14.70 -25.48
C ALA A 30 21.06 13.34 -25.10
N ALA A 31 19.76 13.19 -25.35
CA ALA A 31 19.05 11.93 -25.08
C ALA A 31 19.56 10.76 -25.93
N GLU A 32 19.87 10.98 -27.21
CA GLU A 32 20.49 9.98 -28.09
C GLU A 32 21.84 9.51 -27.54
N LYS A 33 22.71 10.44 -27.12
CA LYS A 33 23.99 10.09 -26.49
C LYS A 33 23.80 9.28 -25.19
N PHE A 34 22.81 9.63 -24.39
CA PHE A 34 22.51 8.89 -23.16
C PHE A 34 22.00 7.48 -23.46
N ILE A 35 21.13 7.32 -24.45
CA ILE A 35 20.65 6.01 -24.90
C ILE A 35 21.81 5.16 -25.42
N ASP A 36 22.72 5.73 -26.21
CA ASP A 36 23.90 5.02 -26.69
C ASP A 36 24.83 4.63 -25.56
N TYR A 37 25.01 5.48 -24.56
CA TYR A 37 25.76 5.13 -23.33
C TYR A 37 25.08 3.99 -22.57
N LEU A 38 23.77 4.00 -22.38
CA LEU A 38 23.05 2.90 -21.75
C LEU A 38 23.21 1.57 -22.49
N ARG A 39 23.38 1.60 -23.81
CA ARG A 39 23.62 0.41 -24.65
C ARG A 39 25.10 -0.01 -24.68
N SER A 40 26.00 0.77 -24.11
CA SER A 40 27.41 0.42 -24.08
C SER A 40 27.69 -0.88 -23.31
N PRO A 41 28.68 -1.68 -23.71
CA PRO A 41 29.04 -2.91 -23.00
C PRO A 41 29.31 -2.69 -21.50
N GLN A 42 29.89 -1.55 -21.15
CA GLN A 42 30.18 -1.19 -19.76
C GLN A 42 28.89 -1.11 -18.93
N VAL A 43 27.89 -0.38 -19.39
CA VAL A 43 26.62 -0.24 -18.66
C VAL A 43 25.83 -1.54 -18.66
N GLN A 44 25.86 -2.29 -19.75
CA GLN A 44 25.20 -3.59 -19.81
C GLN A 44 25.86 -4.63 -18.88
N THR A 45 27.15 -4.54 -18.63
CA THR A 45 27.85 -5.35 -17.62
C THR A 45 27.34 -4.99 -16.22
N ILE A 46 27.26 -3.70 -15.89
CA ILE A 46 26.67 -3.23 -14.62
C ILE A 46 25.23 -3.75 -14.45
N ALA A 47 24.42 -3.70 -15.51
CA ALA A 47 23.06 -4.22 -15.48
C ALA A 47 23.02 -5.71 -15.08
N THR A 48 23.94 -6.53 -15.61
CA THR A 48 24.01 -7.96 -15.25
C THR A 48 24.47 -8.20 -13.81
N GLU A 49 25.35 -7.37 -13.28
CA GLU A 49 25.77 -7.41 -11.88
C GLU A 49 24.61 -7.06 -10.93
N LEU A 50 23.69 -6.22 -11.38
CA LEU A 50 22.48 -5.88 -10.64
C LEU A 50 21.35 -6.95 -10.77
N GLY A 51 21.54 -7.95 -11.63
CA GLY A 51 20.58 -9.03 -11.84
C GLY A 51 19.61 -8.79 -13.00
N LEU A 52 19.88 -7.81 -13.86
CA LEU A 52 19.13 -7.57 -15.09
C LEU A 52 19.79 -8.28 -16.28
N ARG A 53 18.98 -8.85 -17.17
CA ARG A 53 19.54 -9.42 -18.42
C ARG A 53 19.96 -8.29 -19.37
N PRO A 54 21.11 -8.44 -20.06
CA PRO A 54 21.59 -7.41 -20.95
C PRO A 54 20.63 -7.23 -22.15
N GLY A 55 20.49 -5.99 -22.60
CA GLY A 55 19.68 -5.65 -23.78
C GLY A 55 20.42 -5.82 -25.12
N ILE A 56 21.73 -6.13 -25.09
CA ILE A 56 22.55 -6.36 -26.28
C ILE A 56 23.21 -7.75 -26.20
N PRO A 57 23.45 -8.41 -27.34
CA PRO A 57 24.11 -9.70 -27.35
C PRO A 57 25.58 -9.61 -26.94
N GLY A 58 26.16 -10.73 -26.50
CA GLY A 58 27.57 -10.86 -26.22
C GLY A 58 28.02 -10.41 -24.83
N ILE A 59 27.14 -9.90 -23.99
CA ILE A 59 27.44 -9.55 -22.60
C ILE A 59 27.20 -10.78 -21.71
N PRO A 60 28.23 -11.26 -20.97
CA PRO A 60 28.04 -12.36 -20.02
C PRO A 60 27.09 -12.00 -18.90
N LEU A 61 26.33 -12.98 -18.39
CA LEU A 61 25.50 -12.80 -17.23
C LEU A 61 26.35 -12.66 -15.95
N GLY A 62 26.02 -11.71 -15.10
CA GLY A 62 26.71 -11.49 -13.82
C GLY A 62 26.48 -12.61 -12.80
N ALA A 63 27.20 -12.58 -11.69
CA ALA A 63 27.22 -13.62 -10.65
C ALA A 63 25.84 -13.91 -10.03
N LYS A 64 24.93 -12.92 -10.03
CA LYS A 64 23.56 -13.12 -9.54
C LYS A 64 22.72 -14.10 -10.37
N PHE A 65 23.13 -14.38 -11.59
CA PHE A 65 22.48 -15.39 -12.45
C PHE A 65 23.07 -16.79 -12.18
N SER A 66 22.94 -17.26 -10.97
CA SER A 66 23.48 -18.56 -10.56
C SER A 66 22.49 -19.34 -9.67
N PRO A 67 22.67 -20.67 -9.55
CA PRO A 67 21.87 -21.50 -8.65
C PRO A 67 21.97 -21.09 -7.18
N GLU A 68 23.08 -20.47 -6.77
CA GLU A 68 23.28 -19.93 -5.42
C GLU A 68 22.21 -18.87 -5.08
N PHE A 69 21.85 -18.03 -6.05
CA PHE A 69 20.74 -17.08 -5.93
C PHE A 69 19.38 -17.67 -6.34
N GLY A 70 19.28 -19.00 -6.48
CA GLY A 70 18.06 -19.69 -6.88
C GLY A 70 17.68 -19.49 -8.35
N VAL A 71 18.58 -18.96 -9.18
CA VAL A 71 18.34 -18.64 -10.59
C VAL A 71 18.97 -19.69 -11.49
N ASN A 72 18.22 -20.16 -12.50
CA ASN A 72 18.76 -20.94 -13.60
C ASN A 72 19.02 -20.03 -14.80
N PRO A 73 20.29 -19.68 -15.13
CA PRO A 73 20.59 -18.78 -16.23
C PRO A 73 20.27 -19.38 -17.62
N GLN A 74 20.16 -20.69 -17.69
CA GLN A 74 19.90 -21.45 -18.93
C GLN A 74 18.42 -21.86 -19.09
N ALA A 75 17.55 -21.42 -18.19
CA ALA A 75 16.12 -21.72 -18.29
C ALA A 75 15.56 -21.29 -19.65
N LYS A 76 14.86 -22.20 -20.29
CA LYS A 76 14.15 -21.95 -21.55
C LYS A 76 12.66 -21.81 -21.28
N TYR A 77 12.06 -20.80 -21.84
CA TYR A 77 10.62 -20.55 -21.75
C TYR A 77 10.14 -19.82 -23.01
N ASP A 78 8.90 -20.05 -23.37
CA ASP A 78 8.28 -19.34 -24.46
C ASP A 78 7.83 -17.95 -23.98
N SER A 79 8.10 -16.92 -24.76
CA SER A 79 7.63 -15.57 -24.47
C SER A 79 6.20 -15.38 -24.94
N LEU A 80 5.31 -15.05 -24.03
CA LEU A 80 3.91 -14.74 -24.33
C LEU A 80 3.78 -13.25 -24.66
N ARG A 81 2.87 -12.94 -25.57
CA ARG A 81 2.42 -11.55 -25.79
C ARG A 81 1.47 -11.15 -24.68
N PRO A 82 1.46 -9.86 -24.27
CA PRO A 82 0.42 -9.37 -23.38
C PRO A 82 -0.96 -9.67 -23.93
N PRO A 83 -1.92 -10.09 -23.10
CA PRO A 83 -3.30 -10.29 -23.54
C PRO A 83 -3.91 -8.96 -24.03
N GLN A 84 -4.98 -9.06 -24.79
CA GLN A 84 -5.76 -7.89 -25.18
C GLN A 84 -6.37 -7.21 -23.95
N PRO A 85 -6.60 -5.89 -23.96
CA PRO A 85 -7.14 -5.15 -22.82
C PRO A 85 -8.41 -5.79 -22.24
N GLU A 86 -9.32 -6.24 -23.07
CA GLU A 86 -10.58 -6.87 -22.67
C GLU A 86 -10.36 -8.16 -21.88
N VAL A 87 -9.32 -8.93 -22.22
CA VAL A 87 -8.92 -10.12 -21.47
C VAL A 87 -8.34 -9.76 -20.11
N VAL A 88 -7.54 -8.68 -20.06
CA VAL A 88 -7.00 -8.18 -18.79
C VAL A 88 -8.13 -7.73 -17.86
N GLU A 89 -9.12 -7.02 -18.37
CA GLU A 89 -10.29 -6.60 -17.59
C GLU A 89 -11.06 -7.81 -17.00
N VAL A 90 -11.30 -8.84 -17.80
CA VAL A 90 -11.95 -10.07 -17.32
C VAL A 90 -11.09 -10.79 -16.27
N MET A 91 -9.78 -10.83 -16.45
CA MET A 91 -8.86 -11.41 -15.46
C MET A 91 -8.87 -10.63 -14.15
N LEU A 92 -8.83 -9.28 -14.19
CA LEU A 92 -8.91 -8.43 -13.01
C LEU A 92 -10.23 -8.60 -12.26
N LYS A 93 -11.34 -8.63 -13.01
CA LYS A 93 -12.66 -8.89 -12.43
C LYS A 93 -12.72 -10.28 -11.78
N SER A 94 -12.22 -11.31 -12.44
CA SER A 94 -12.15 -12.66 -11.88
C SER A 94 -11.27 -12.72 -10.64
N TRP A 95 -10.15 -11.98 -10.62
CA TRP A 95 -9.31 -11.86 -9.44
C TRP A 95 -10.10 -11.26 -8.27
N GLN A 96 -10.75 -10.12 -8.45
CA GLN A 96 -11.51 -9.42 -7.41
C GLN A 96 -12.69 -10.24 -6.88
N GLU A 97 -13.44 -10.92 -7.77
CA GLU A 97 -14.67 -11.62 -7.41
C GLU A 97 -14.44 -13.06 -6.90
N VAL A 98 -13.41 -13.75 -7.40
CA VAL A 98 -13.22 -15.18 -7.15
C VAL A 98 -11.97 -15.48 -6.33
N VAL A 99 -10.81 -14.94 -6.73
CA VAL A 99 -9.51 -15.34 -6.18
C VAL A 99 -9.16 -14.58 -4.93
N LYS A 100 -9.40 -13.26 -4.91
CA LYS A 100 -9.07 -12.38 -3.79
C LYS A 100 -9.77 -12.85 -2.51
N LYS A 101 -9.01 -12.94 -1.41
CA LYS A 101 -9.57 -13.25 -0.11
C LYS A 101 -10.49 -12.12 0.36
N PRO A 102 -11.56 -12.43 1.08
CA PRO A 102 -12.32 -11.41 1.77
C PRO A 102 -11.45 -10.60 2.73
N SER A 103 -11.81 -9.36 2.99
CA SER A 103 -11.14 -8.53 3.98
C SER A 103 -12.11 -7.74 4.84
N LEU A 104 -11.68 -7.47 6.07
CA LEU A 104 -12.28 -6.49 6.97
C LEU A 104 -11.17 -5.59 7.50
N VAL A 105 -11.16 -4.34 7.07
CA VAL A 105 -10.16 -3.36 7.50
C VAL A 105 -10.83 -2.27 8.33
N VAL A 106 -10.38 -2.11 9.57
CA VAL A 106 -10.78 -0.95 10.38
C VAL A 106 -9.87 0.22 10.03
N VAL A 107 -10.44 1.26 9.49
CA VAL A 107 -9.72 2.49 9.12
C VAL A 107 -9.98 3.53 10.19
N VAL A 108 -8.95 3.86 10.94
CA VAL A 108 -8.97 4.82 12.06
C VAL A 108 -8.44 6.15 11.56
N VAL A 109 -9.26 7.15 11.53
CA VAL A 109 -8.98 8.45 10.94
C VAL A 109 -8.84 9.49 12.04
N ASP A 110 -7.69 10.12 12.08
CA ASP A 110 -7.44 11.28 12.94
C ASP A 110 -8.17 12.50 12.37
N SER A 111 -9.01 13.11 13.18
CA SER A 111 -9.68 14.38 12.91
C SER A 111 -9.33 15.44 13.97
N SER A 112 -8.18 15.29 14.64
CA SER A 112 -7.71 16.28 15.62
C SER A 112 -7.45 17.66 14.99
N GLY A 113 -7.25 18.69 15.83
CA GLY A 113 -7.07 20.06 15.37
C GLY A 113 -5.89 20.27 14.42
N SER A 114 -4.84 19.44 14.49
CA SER A 114 -3.70 19.48 13.57
C SER A 114 -4.05 19.11 12.13
N MET A 115 -5.21 18.43 11.91
CA MET A 115 -5.73 18.08 10.59
C MET A 115 -6.41 19.24 9.85
N GLU A 116 -6.52 20.41 10.44
CA GLU A 116 -7.08 21.61 9.77
C GLU A 116 -6.33 21.96 8.48
N GLY A 117 -7.00 22.69 7.58
CA GLY A 117 -6.45 23.15 6.31
C GLY A 117 -6.52 22.08 5.23
N GLU A 118 -5.40 21.77 4.58
CA GLU A 118 -5.36 20.85 3.43
C GLU A 118 -5.27 19.37 3.79
N LYS A 119 -4.92 19.04 5.05
CA LYS A 119 -4.67 17.65 5.47
C LYS A 119 -5.94 16.81 5.49
N LEU A 120 -6.95 17.21 6.26
CA LEU A 120 -8.21 16.46 6.34
C LEU A 120 -8.92 16.34 4.98
N PRO A 121 -9.06 17.40 4.16
CA PRO A 121 -9.59 17.26 2.80
C PRO A 121 -8.82 16.30 1.91
N ALA A 122 -7.50 16.19 2.06
CA ALA A 122 -6.70 15.25 1.30
C ALA A 122 -6.97 13.79 1.74
N VAL A 123 -7.06 13.54 3.04
CA VAL A 123 -7.48 12.23 3.59
C VAL A 123 -8.90 11.88 3.15
N GLN A 124 -9.84 12.81 3.22
CA GLN A 124 -11.22 12.61 2.74
C GLN A 124 -11.25 12.18 1.27
N ARG A 125 -10.55 12.87 0.37
CA ARG A 125 -10.47 12.49 -1.06
C ARG A 125 -9.91 11.08 -1.27
N THR A 126 -8.89 10.73 -0.50
CA THR A 126 -8.29 9.40 -0.55
C THR A 126 -9.26 8.32 -0.10
N LEU A 127 -9.93 8.54 1.03
CA LEU A 127 -10.93 7.61 1.56
C LEU A 127 -12.13 7.47 0.63
N GLN A 128 -12.60 8.56 0.00
CA GLN A 128 -13.66 8.53 -1.02
C GLN A 128 -13.25 7.64 -2.20
N THR A 129 -12.01 7.76 -2.69
CA THR A 129 -11.49 6.91 -3.75
C THR A 129 -11.47 5.45 -3.32
N TYR A 130 -11.02 5.18 -2.10
CA TYR A 130 -10.97 3.82 -1.55
C TYR A 130 -12.35 3.20 -1.39
N VAL A 131 -13.31 3.92 -0.79
CA VAL A 131 -14.70 3.46 -0.65
C VAL A 131 -15.33 3.15 -2.00
N ASN A 132 -15.11 4.02 -3.00
CA ASN A 132 -15.63 3.79 -4.36
C ASN A 132 -15.05 2.53 -5.01
N SER A 133 -13.82 2.17 -4.69
CA SER A 133 -13.12 1.02 -5.26
C SER A 133 -13.38 -0.32 -4.55
N LEU A 134 -14.13 -0.30 -3.41
CA LEU A 134 -14.43 -1.53 -2.67
C LEU A 134 -15.14 -2.56 -3.55
N GLY A 135 -14.56 -3.75 -3.57
CA GLY A 135 -15.12 -4.92 -4.24
C GLY A 135 -16.15 -5.68 -3.37
N PRO A 136 -16.79 -6.71 -3.93
CA PRO A 136 -17.90 -7.41 -3.26
C PRO A 136 -17.47 -8.21 -2.03
N LYS A 137 -16.20 -8.53 -1.86
CA LYS A 137 -15.67 -9.30 -0.73
C LYS A 137 -15.04 -8.43 0.34
N GLU A 138 -14.89 -7.14 0.08
CA GLU A 138 -14.22 -6.18 0.95
C GLU A 138 -15.21 -5.47 1.85
N GLN A 139 -14.83 -5.30 3.10
CA GLN A 139 -15.54 -4.50 4.08
C GLN A 139 -14.53 -3.61 4.81
N ILE A 140 -14.96 -2.42 5.12
CA ILE A 140 -14.20 -1.52 6.00
C ILE A 140 -15.10 -1.04 7.14
N ALA A 141 -14.50 -0.74 8.28
CA ALA A 141 -15.15 -0.04 9.37
C ALA A 141 -14.41 1.28 9.57
N LEU A 142 -15.10 2.39 9.38
CA LEU A 142 -14.55 3.73 9.53
C LEU A 142 -14.73 4.20 10.96
N ILE A 143 -13.65 4.55 11.64
CA ILE A 143 -13.62 5.14 12.98
C ILE A 143 -12.98 6.52 12.84
N ASP A 144 -13.66 7.53 13.30
CA ASP A 144 -13.16 8.88 13.46
C ASP A 144 -12.77 9.11 14.91
N PHE A 145 -11.63 9.75 15.16
CA PHE A 145 -11.20 10.12 16.48
C PHE A 145 -10.52 11.51 16.51
N ASP A 146 -10.77 12.19 17.59
CA ASP A 146 -10.07 13.38 18.04
C ASP A 146 -9.88 13.29 19.57
N ARG A 147 -10.61 14.13 20.33
CA ARG A 147 -10.84 14.02 21.78
C ARG A 147 -11.73 12.83 22.12
N ASP A 148 -12.67 12.53 21.24
CA ASP A 148 -13.63 11.44 21.37
C ASP A 148 -13.38 10.39 20.28
N ILE A 149 -13.70 9.13 20.57
CA ILE A 149 -13.62 8.04 19.60
C ILE A 149 -15.06 7.69 19.21
N ARG A 150 -15.39 7.89 17.91
CA ARG A 150 -16.77 7.65 17.43
C ARG A 150 -17.00 6.18 17.13
N SER A 151 -18.28 5.79 17.17
CA SER A 151 -18.67 4.41 16.85
C SER A 151 -18.33 4.06 15.42
N PRO A 152 -17.83 2.83 15.15
CA PRO A 152 -17.47 2.41 13.81
C PRO A 152 -18.65 2.40 12.85
N VAL A 153 -18.46 2.93 11.64
CA VAL A 153 -19.41 2.85 10.53
C VAL A 153 -18.95 1.75 9.58
N LEU A 154 -19.76 0.67 9.49
CA LEU A 154 -19.46 -0.46 8.61
C LEU A 154 -19.88 -0.14 7.17
N VAL A 155 -18.94 -0.28 6.24
CA VAL A 155 -19.05 0.01 4.82
C VAL A 155 -18.66 -1.24 4.03
N ASN A 156 -19.44 -1.56 3.01
CA ASN A 156 -19.15 -2.66 2.08
C ASN A 156 -19.23 -2.18 0.62
N GLY A 157 -18.91 -3.06 -0.32
CA GLY A 157 -18.90 -2.74 -1.75
C GLY A 157 -20.28 -2.54 -2.40
N THR A 158 -21.40 -2.61 -1.65
CA THR A 158 -22.73 -2.32 -2.21
C THR A 158 -22.95 -0.81 -2.38
N PRO A 159 -23.83 -0.38 -3.29
CA PRO A 159 -24.16 1.05 -3.42
C PRO A 159 -24.51 1.71 -2.08
N GLU A 160 -25.40 1.11 -1.31
CA GLU A 160 -25.86 1.62 -0.01
C GLU A 160 -24.73 1.67 1.02
N GLY A 161 -23.82 0.68 0.96
CA GLY A 161 -22.63 0.65 1.81
C GLY A 161 -21.66 1.79 1.45
N LYS A 162 -21.44 2.02 0.18
CA LYS A 162 -20.60 3.12 -0.32
C LYS A 162 -21.19 4.48 0.04
N ASP A 163 -22.50 4.66 -0.10
CA ASP A 163 -23.20 5.91 0.28
C ASP A 163 -23.01 6.22 1.77
N LYS A 164 -23.14 5.22 2.66
CA LYS A 164 -22.83 5.38 4.10
C LYS A 164 -21.38 5.79 4.35
N GLY A 165 -20.45 5.19 3.60
CA GLY A 165 -19.03 5.56 3.69
C GLY A 165 -18.79 7.00 3.27
N MET A 166 -19.43 7.45 2.18
CA MET A 166 -19.34 8.82 1.71
C MET A 166 -19.93 9.82 2.70
N GLU A 167 -21.10 9.51 3.29
CA GLU A 167 -21.73 10.34 4.32
C GLU A 167 -20.78 10.52 5.52
N PHE A 168 -20.23 9.41 6.02
CA PHE A 168 -19.24 9.47 7.11
C PHE A 168 -18.02 10.32 6.76
N ILE A 169 -17.39 10.09 5.59
CA ILE A 169 -16.19 10.83 5.19
C ILE A 169 -16.47 12.33 5.03
N ASN A 170 -17.63 12.69 4.48
CA ASN A 170 -18.01 14.07 4.30
C ASN A 170 -18.41 14.77 5.62
N SER A 171 -18.71 14.01 6.68
CA SER A 171 -19.02 14.56 8.00
C SER A 171 -17.78 14.79 8.88
N LEU A 172 -16.58 14.37 8.43
CA LEU A 172 -15.34 14.58 9.19
C LEU A 172 -15.01 16.07 9.29
N GLU A 173 -14.80 16.55 10.50
CA GLU A 173 -14.41 17.91 10.83
C GLU A 173 -13.18 17.89 11.73
N ALA A 174 -12.20 18.76 11.44
CA ALA A 174 -10.99 18.84 12.23
C ALA A 174 -11.21 19.62 13.52
N GLY A 175 -10.72 19.08 14.66
CA GLY A 175 -10.79 19.75 15.96
C GLY A 175 -10.37 18.88 17.12
N GLY A 176 -10.24 19.46 18.31
CA GLY A 176 -9.92 18.72 19.51
C GLY A 176 -8.46 18.29 19.65
N GLY A 177 -8.20 17.36 20.57
CA GLY A 177 -6.90 16.74 20.81
C GLY A 177 -6.78 15.39 20.10
N THR A 178 -5.65 14.69 20.27
CA THR A 178 -5.35 13.42 19.58
C THR A 178 -5.32 12.28 20.58
N ARG A 179 -6.32 11.40 20.52
CA ARG A 179 -6.50 10.23 21.41
C ARG A 179 -6.09 8.94 20.68
N LEU A 180 -4.86 8.93 20.15
CA LEU A 180 -4.37 7.91 19.22
C LEU A 180 -4.31 6.50 19.82
N TYR A 181 -3.73 6.35 21.02
CA TYR A 181 -3.50 5.04 21.61
C TYR A 181 -4.82 4.38 22.02
N ASP A 182 -5.74 5.14 22.58
CA ASP A 182 -7.07 4.64 22.92
C ASP A 182 -7.88 4.29 21.67
N ALA A 183 -7.75 5.06 20.58
CA ALA A 183 -8.39 4.76 19.29
C ALA A 183 -7.85 3.46 18.68
N ALA A 184 -6.53 3.21 18.76
CA ALA A 184 -5.92 1.96 18.31
C ALA A 184 -6.46 0.75 19.09
N ILE A 185 -6.60 0.86 20.42
CA ILE A 185 -7.19 -0.20 21.26
C ILE A 185 -8.67 -0.40 20.93
N SER A 186 -9.43 0.68 20.76
CA SER A 186 -10.84 0.62 20.39
C SER A 186 -11.04 -0.13 19.07
N ALA A 187 -10.25 0.24 18.05
CA ALA A 187 -10.28 -0.42 16.76
C ALA A 187 -9.93 -1.92 16.84
N ARG A 188 -8.88 -2.25 17.59
CA ARG A 188 -8.48 -3.64 17.82
C ARG A 188 -9.56 -4.44 18.53
N ASN A 189 -10.18 -3.89 19.55
CA ASN A 189 -11.23 -4.57 20.32
C ASN A 189 -12.47 -4.78 19.46
N TRP A 190 -12.92 -3.75 18.76
CA TRP A 190 -14.05 -3.87 17.84
C TRP A 190 -13.78 -4.93 16.76
N LEU A 191 -12.60 -4.92 16.13
CA LEU A 191 -12.23 -5.90 15.12
C LEU A 191 -12.15 -7.30 15.72
N GLY A 192 -11.63 -7.46 16.96
CA GLY A 192 -11.58 -8.73 17.66
C GLY A 192 -12.97 -9.36 17.90
N GLU A 193 -13.99 -8.54 18.14
CA GLU A 193 -15.38 -8.97 18.28
C GLU A 193 -16.07 -9.26 16.95
N ASN A 194 -15.54 -8.71 15.84
CA ASN A 194 -16.15 -8.77 14.50
C ASN A 194 -15.28 -9.51 13.49
N LEU A 195 -14.29 -10.30 13.93
CA LEU A 195 -13.39 -11.04 13.05
C LEU A 195 -14.15 -11.86 12.00
N ARG A 196 -13.74 -11.70 10.77
CA ARG A 196 -14.22 -12.53 9.65
C ARG A 196 -13.32 -13.75 9.50
N LYS A 197 -13.89 -14.94 9.62
CA LYS A 197 -13.18 -16.20 9.34
C LYS A 197 -12.80 -16.26 7.86
N ASP A 198 -11.63 -16.80 7.58
CA ASP A 198 -11.10 -16.95 6.21
C ASP A 198 -10.91 -15.61 5.45
N ALA A 199 -10.91 -14.50 6.20
CA ALA A 199 -10.67 -13.17 5.69
C ALA A 199 -9.41 -12.56 6.31
N ILE A 200 -8.90 -11.55 5.66
CA ILE A 200 -7.82 -10.72 6.20
C ILE A 200 -8.46 -9.68 7.10
N ASN A 201 -8.03 -9.66 8.35
CA ASN A 201 -8.49 -8.72 9.36
C ASN A 201 -7.33 -7.78 9.71
N ALA A 202 -7.52 -6.48 9.52
CA ALA A 202 -6.46 -5.49 9.72
C ALA A 202 -7.00 -4.17 10.27
N VAL A 203 -6.11 -3.41 10.91
CA VAL A 203 -6.34 -2.03 11.32
C VAL A 203 -5.40 -1.13 10.55
N LEU A 204 -5.91 -0.06 9.97
CA LEU A 204 -5.15 1.00 9.33
C LEU A 204 -5.39 2.31 10.08
N ILE A 205 -4.32 2.90 10.60
CA ILE A 205 -4.38 4.17 11.32
C ILE A 205 -3.79 5.27 10.44
N LEU A 206 -4.55 6.35 10.26
CA LEU A 206 -4.15 7.55 9.54
C LEU A 206 -4.11 8.70 10.56
N THR A 207 -2.94 9.25 10.82
CA THR A 207 -2.74 10.36 11.79
C THR A 207 -1.67 11.32 11.30
N ASP A 208 -1.77 12.58 11.69
CA ASP A 208 -0.75 13.60 11.47
C ASP A 208 -0.17 14.14 12.78
N GLY A 209 -0.51 13.52 13.92
CA GLY A 209 -0.14 14.02 15.22
C GLY A 209 0.39 12.97 16.20
N ASP A 210 1.01 13.49 17.26
CA ASP A 210 1.34 12.71 18.43
C ASP A 210 0.09 12.46 19.29
N ASP A 211 0.13 11.36 20.04
CA ASP A 211 -0.86 11.16 21.11
C ASP A 211 -0.75 12.25 22.16
N THR A 212 -1.84 12.94 22.45
CA THR A 212 -1.85 14.07 23.38
C THR A 212 -2.71 13.86 24.60
N ILE A 213 -3.75 13.04 24.51
CA ILE A 213 -4.79 12.93 25.55
C ILE A 213 -5.28 11.51 25.81
N SER A 214 -4.66 10.46 25.26
CA SER A 214 -5.03 9.09 25.63
C SER A 214 -4.86 8.83 27.13
N GLU A 215 -5.76 8.04 27.68
CA GLU A 215 -5.61 7.50 29.04
C GLU A 215 -4.60 6.35 29.05
N THR A 216 -4.45 5.67 27.94
CA THR A 216 -3.52 4.56 27.73
C THR A 216 -2.13 5.09 27.36
N SER A 217 -1.10 4.57 28.03
CA SER A 217 0.29 4.82 27.63
C SER A 217 0.70 3.95 26.46
N LEU A 218 1.77 4.35 25.73
CA LEU A 218 2.34 3.55 24.64
C LEU A 218 2.70 2.13 25.10
N GLU A 219 3.21 1.97 26.33
CA GLU A 219 3.58 0.66 26.86
C GLU A 219 2.37 -0.23 27.12
N GLN A 220 1.28 0.33 27.64
CA GLN A 220 0.03 -0.38 27.80
C GLN A 220 -0.56 -0.77 26.43
N LEU A 221 -0.52 0.14 25.44
CA LEU A 221 -0.93 -0.16 24.08
C LEU A 221 -0.15 -1.35 23.51
N LYS A 222 1.19 -1.37 23.65
CA LYS A 222 2.02 -2.50 23.22
C LYS A 222 1.56 -3.83 23.82
N GLN A 223 1.28 -3.85 25.14
CA GLN A 223 0.82 -5.05 25.81
C GLN A 223 -0.54 -5.52 25.28
N GLU A 224 -1.45 -4.58 25.00
CA GLU A 224 -2.76 -4.91 24.42
C GLU A 224 -2.64 -5.43 22.99
N LEU A 225 -1.81 -4.81 22.15
CA LEU A 225 -1.62 -5.25 20.76
C LEU A 225 -0.97 -6.64 20.67
N GLN A 226 -0.07 -6.98 21.58
CA GLN A 226 0.58 -8.29 21.63
C GLN A 226 -0.42 -9.45 21.84
N LYS A 227 -1.58 -9.21 22.46
CA LYS A 227 -2.64 -10.22 22.62
C LYS A 227 -3.24 -10.69 21.29
N SER A 228 -3.17 -9.87 20.24
CA SER A 228 -3.63 -10.19 18.88
C SER A 228 -2.48 -10.26 17.88
N GLY A 229 -1.27 -10.54 18.36
CA GLY A 229 -0.06 -10.60 17.55
C GLY A 229 0.06 -11.84 16.67
N PHE A 230 1.22 -11.98 16.03
CA PHE A 230 1.50 -12.95 14.99
C PHE A 230 1.24 -14.42 15.36
N ASN A 231 1.39 -14.77 16.64
CA ASN A 231 1.20 -16.12 17.16
C ASN A 231 -0.22 -16.38 17.69
N SER A 232 -1.14 -15.44 17.52
CA SER A 232 -2.54 -15.58 17.93
C SER A 232 -3.38 -16.16 16.80
N ASP A 233 -4.33 -17.04 17.13
CA ASP A 233 -5.36 -17.52 16.20
C ASP A 233 -6.28 -16.37 15.71
N GLN A 234 -6.24 -15.24 16.40
CA GLN A 234 -6.98 -14.01 16.09
C GLN A 234 -6.03 -12.89 15.66
N ARG A 235 -5.09 -13.19 14.79
CA ARG A 235 -4.11 -12.21 14.30
C ARG A 235 -4.81 -11.02 13.64
N ILE A 236 -4.48 -9.81 14.14
CA ILE A 236 -4.87 -8.53 13.55
C ILE A 236 -3.59 -7.79 13.15
N ALA A 237 -3.39 -7.58 11.87
CA ALA A 237 -2.28 -6.76 11.38
C ALA A 237 -2.58 -5.27 11.57
N PHE A 238 -1.56 -4.50 11.97
CA PHE A 238 -1.66 -3.04 12.11
C PHE A 238 -0.81 -2.36 11.06
N PHE A 239 -1.41 -1.43 10.35
CA PHE A 239 -0.73 -0.53 9.42
C PHE A 239 -0.89 0.89 9.94
N THR A 240 0.17 1.66 9.92
CA THR A 240 0.15 3.05 10.38
C THR A 240 0.72 3.96 9.30
N VAL A 241 0.07 5.10 9.10
CA VAL A 241 0.51 6.13 8.18
C VAL A 241 0.62 7.43 8.94
N GLY A 242 1.85 7.95 9.03
CA GLY A 242 2.12 9.26 9.55
C GLY A 242 1.98 10.30 8.44
N TYR A 243 1.04 11.22 8.57
CA TYR A 243 0.68 12.20 7.56
C TYR A 243 1.15 13.60 7.96
N GLY A 244 2.01 14.21 7.15
CA GLY A 244 2.56 15.54 7.42
C GLY A 244 4.06 15.53 7.71
N ASP A 245 4.53 16.54 8.50
CA ASP A 245 5.94 16.67 8.89
C ASP A 245 6.26 15.69 10.04
N GLU A 246 7.37 14.97 9.95
CA GLU A 246 7.84 14.05 11.00
C GLU A 246 8.07 14.69 12.37
N ARG A 247 8.08 16.02 12.43
CA ARG A 247 8.15 16.78 13.70
C ARG A 247 6.79 16.95 14.36
N GLU A 248 5.71 16.60 13.66
CA GLU A 248 4.31 16.74 14.12
C GLU A 248 3.76 15.46 14.73
N PHE A 249 4.45 14.32 14.56
CA PHE A 249 4.05 13.01 15.12
C PHE A 249 5.29 12.20 15.53
N ASN A 250 5.06 11.10 16.26
CA ASN A 250 6.12 10.20 16.72
C ASN A 250 6.28 9.00 15.79
N PRO A 251 7.20 9.04 14.79
CA PRO A 251 7.38 7.93 13.85
C PRO A 251 7.73 6.60 14.54
N GLU A 252 8.47 6.65 15.65
CA GLU A 252 8.86 5.45 16.39
C GLU A 252 7.67 4.79 17.09
N ALA A 253 6.72 5.57 17.60
CA ALA A 253 5.48 5.05 18.15
C ALA A 253 4.64 4.36 17.05
N LEU A 254 4.48 4.99 15.89
CA LEU A 254 3.73 4.44 14.76
C LEU A 254 4.39 3.17 14.21
N LYS A 255 5.70 3.14 14.04
CA LYS A 255 6.45 1.94 13.67
C LYS A 255 6.23 0.82 14.68
N THR A 256 6.34 1.14 15.97
CA THR A 256 6.13 0.15 17.03
C THR A 256 4.74 -0.45 16.97
N ILE A 257 3.69 0.37 16.79
CA ILE A 257 2.30 -0.11 16.66
C ILE A 257 2.17 -1.07 15.48
N ALA A 258 2.72 -0.74 14.33
CA ALA A 258 2.64 -1.55 13.12
C ALA A 258 3.44 -2.85 13.22
N GLU A 259 4.69 -2.79 13.65
CA GLU A 259 5.62 -3.93 13.63
C GLU A 259 5.26 -5.02 14.65
N LEU A 260 4.65 -4.66 15.78
CA LEU A 260 4.23 -5.63 16.80
C LEU A 260 3.30 -6.71 16.27
N ASN A 261 2.47 -6.40 15.30
CA ASN A 261 1.46 -7.31 14.75
C ASN A 261 1.68 -7.65 13.27
N GLY A 262 2.91 -7.42 12.77
CA GLY A 262 3.34 -7.84 11.44
C GLY A 262 2.75 -7.02 10.29
N GLY A 263 2.40 -5.77 10.55
CA GLY A 263 2.16 -4.76 9.54
C GLY A 263 3.39 -3.88 9.33
N TYR A 264 3.22 -2.71 8.75
CA TYR A 264 4.29 -1.75 8.53
C TYR A 264 3.82 -0.30 8.70
N TYR A 265 4.77 0.55 9.03
CA TYR A 265 4.62 2.00 9.03
C TYR A 265 4.96 2.56 7.65
N SER A 266 4.20 3.54 7.20
CA SER A 266 4.50 4.34 6.02
C SER A 266 4.40 5.83 6.37
N LYS A 267 5.31 6.62 5.81
CA LYS A 267 5.13 8.07 5.75
C LYS A 267 4.15 8.38 4.63
N GLY A 268 3.10 9.11 4.96
CA GLY A 268 2.03 9.46 4.04
C GLY A 268 2.10 10.93 3.62
N ASP A 269 2.03 11.16 2.33
CA ASP A 269 1.46 12.34 1.71
C ASP A 269 0.18 11.89 0.99
N PRO A 270 -0.65 12.80 0.45
CA PRO A 270 -1.90 12.41 -0.20
C PRO A 270 -1.75 11.38 -1.33
N GLU A 271 -0.64 11.42 -2.08
CA GLU A 271 -0.33 10.48 -3.15
C GLU A 271 0.09 9.12 -2.57
N SER A 272 0.95 9.12 -1.56
CA SER A 272 1.39 7.92 -0.86
C SER A 272 0.26 7.19 -0.15
N ILE A 273 -0.69 7.91 0.46
CA ILE A 273 -1.88 7.30 1.09
C ILE A 273 -2.74 6.60 0.04
N SER A 274 -3.00 7.26 -1.09
CA SER A 274 -3.75 6.66 -2.19
C SER A 274 -3.08 5.39 -2.71
N LYS A 275 -1.76 5.41 -2.86
CA LYS A 275 -0.98 4.25 -3.28
C LYS A 275 -0.99 3.14 -2.23
N LEU A 276 -0.87 3.48 -0.94
CA LEU A 276 -0.96 2.51 0.15
C LEU A 276 -2.31 1.82 0.17
N MET A 277 -3.42 2.57 0.08
CA MET A 277 -4.76 2.00 0.03
C MET A 277 -4.95 1.08 -1.18
N SER A 278 -4.39 1.45 -2.33
CA SER A 278 -4.39 0.59 -3.53
C SER A 278 -3.54 -0.67 -3.32
N ASN A 279 -2.38 -0.56 -2.67
CA ASN A 279 -1.52 -1.71 -2.36
C ASN A 279 -2.19 -2.64 -1.35
N LEU A 280 -2.83 -2.11 -0.30
CA LEU A 280 -3.61 -2.91 0.65
C LEU A 280 -4.70 -3.72 -0.08
N GLN A 281 -5.34 -3.16 -1.11
CA GLN A 281 -6.28 -3.91 -1.95
C GLN A 281 -5.63 -5.02 -2.78
N LEU A 282 -4.34 -4.92 -3.11
CA LEU A 282 -3.60 -5.92 -3.90
C LEU A 282 -2.90 -6.96 -3.02
N GLU A 283 -2.44 -6.57 -1.82
CA GLU A 283 -1.73 -7.45 -0.89
C GLU A 283 -2.70 -8.31 -0.05
N PHE A 284 -3.91 -7.87 0.10
CA PHE A 284 -5.00 -8.58 0.74
C PHE A 284 -6.01 -9.07 -0.32
#